data_e908b361cf8e0383b81667061cbd1306
#
_entry.id   e908b361cf8e0383b81667061cbd1306
#
_cell.length_a   1.000
_cell.length_b   1.000
_cell.length_c   1.000
_cell.angle_alpha   90.00
_cell.angle_beta   90.00
_cell.angle_gamma   90.00
#
_symmetry.space_group_name_H-M   'P 1'
#
loop_
_entity.id
_entity.type
_entity.pdbx_description
1 polymer ?
#
loop_
_entity_poly.entity_id
_entity_poly.type
_entity_poly.pdbx_seq_one_letter_code
_entity_poly.pdbx_strand_id
1 'polypeptide(L)'
;MGNITFAWDRRKARFNQIKHGVSFEEAQSVFLDESARLIDDPDHSEDEDRFLLLGYSFQARCLIVSHCYRESDSVIRLISARRYGERRRSVLETQMRKDYDFSKSRKNPYAKQLKRQVTIRLDTLAIDYFKQMAAELGMPYQNLINLFLRDCALHRRRPIIEWPEREVDRTAASLVGQRA
;
A
#
# COMPACT_ATOMS: atom_id res chain seq x y z
N MET A 1 -6.71 13.47 -16.39
CA MET A 1 -6.52 13.02 -15.00
C MET A 1 -5.03 12.97 -14.75
N GLY A 2 -4.50 13.86 -13.90
CA GLY A 2 -3.07 13.92 -13.60
C GLY A 2 -2.58 12.63 -12.95
N ASN A 3 -1.51 12.06 -13.49
CA ASN A 3 -0.89 10.87 -12.93
C ASN A 3 0.00 11.34 -11.76
N ILE A 4 -0.34 11.01 -10.51
CA ILE A 4 0.48 11.33 -9.35
C ILE A 4 1.79 10.55 -9.48
N THR A 5 2.91 11.26 -9.38
CA THR A 5 4.24 10.68 -9.32
C THR A 5 4.87 10.94 -7.95
N PHE A 6 5.88 10.14 -7.59
CA PHE A 6 6.57 10.27 -6.32
C PHE A 6 8.04 10.62 -6.54
N ALA A 7 8.55 11.52 -5.71
CA ALA A 7 9.95 11.94 -5.72
C ALA A 7 10.53 11.96 -4.32
N TRP A 8 11.84 11.74 -4.20
CA TRP A 8 12.59 11.88 -2.96
C TRP A 8 14.09 12.01 -3.18
N ASP A 9 14.77 12.54 -2.20
CA ASP A 9 16.22 12.56 -2.15
C ASP A 9 16.78 11.21 -1.72
N ARG A 10 17.73 10.65 -2.49
CA ARG A 10 18.31 9.32 -2.22
C ARG A 10 19.09 9.25 -0.91
N ARG A 11 19.74 10.35 -0.48
CA ARG A 11 20.47 10.39 0.81
C ARG A 11 19.48 10.37 1.96
N LYS A 12 18.41 11.16 1.87
CA LYS A 12 17.32 11.16 2.86
C LYS A 12 16.64 9.80 2.94
N ALA A 13 16.40 9.12 1.83
CA ALA A 13 15.82 7.77 1.81
C ALA A 13 16.69 6.76 2.56
N ARG A 14 18.01 6.73 2.29
CA ARG A 14 18.96 5.88 3.04
C ARG A 14 18.97 6.21 4.53
N PHE A 15 19.03 7.49 4.88
CA PHE A 15 19.03 7.90 6.29
C PHE A 15 17.73 7.51 6.99
N ASN A 16 16.60 7.67 6.32
CA ASN A 16 15.28 7.26 6.85
C ASN A 16 15.23 5.75 7.10
N GLN A 17 15.72 4.94 6.17
CA GLN A 17 15.81 3.49 6.30
C GLN A 17 16.65 3.07 7.51
N ILE A 18 17.84 3.68 7.69
CA ILE A 18 18.73 3.39 8.83
C ILE A 18 18.08 3.83 10.14
N LYS A 19 17.50 5.03 10.16
CA LYS A 19 16.98 5.64 11.39
C LYS A 19 15.64 5.06 11.84
N HIS A 20 14.75 4.72 10.90
CA HIS A 20 13.35 4.35 11.17
C HIS A 20 12.97 2.95 10.69
N GLY A 21 13.87 2.25 10.01
CA GLY A 21 13.59 0.92 9.45
C GLY A 21 12.48 0.93 8.38
N VAL A 22 12.22 2.09 7.76
CA VAL A 22 11.16 2.28 6.77
C VAL A 22 11.77 2.85 5.49
N SER A 23 11.61 2.15 4.36
CA SER A 23 12.00 2.65 3.05
C SER A 23 10.96 3.63 2.49
N PHE A 24 11.37 4.50 1.58
CA PHE A 24 10.42 5.40 0.93
C PHE A 24 9.52 4.68 -0.08
N GLU A 25 9.98 3.58 -0.66
CA GLU A 25 9.15 2.68 -1.47
C GLU A 25 8.02 2.05 -0.64
N GLU A 26 8.32 1.68 0.61
CA GLU A 26 7.27 1.24 1.52
C GLU A 26 6.35 2.39 1.92
N ALA A 27 6.89 3.54 2.26
CA ALA A 27 6.12 4.73 2.64
C ALA A 27 5.17 5.17 1.52
N GLN A 28 5.58 5.08 0.26
CA GLN A 28 4.73 5.36 -0.90
C GLN A 28 3.45 4.52 -0.90
N SER A 29 3.50 3.30 -0.39
CA SER A 29 2.33 2.42 -0.37
C SER A 29 1.20 2.89 0.54
N VAL A 30 1.50 3.73 1.55
CA VAL A 30 0.49 4.30 2.45
C VAL A 30 -0.49 5.21 1.71
N PHE A 31 -0.06 5.82 0.61
CA PHE A 31 -0.93 6.66 -0.24
C PHE A 31 -2.04 5.85 -0.93
N LEU A 32 -1.88 4.54 -1.03
CA LEU A 32 -2.90 3.63 -1.54
C LEU A 32 -3.91 3.17 -0.48
N ASP A 33 -3.67 3.46 0.79
CA ASP A 33 -4.57 3.09 1.88
C ASP A 33 -5.76 4.06 1.94
N GLU A 34 -6.97 3.59 1.62
CA GLU A 34 -8.20 4.39 1.65
C GLU A 34 -8.61 4.80 3.07
N SER A 35 -8.18 4.05 4.08
CA SER A 35 -8.43 4.38 5.48
C SER A 35 -7.44 5.39 6.05
N ALA A 36 -6.35 5.69 5.32
CA ALA A 36 -5.33 6.62 5.78
C ALA A 36 -5.91 8.01 6.06
N ARG A 37 -5.29 8.68 7.02
CA ARG A 37 -5.70 10.00 7.52
C ARG A 37 -4.63 11.04 7.24
N LEU A 38 -5.05 12.16 6.69
CA LEU A 38 -4.21 13.29 6.33
C LEU A 38 -4.42 14.45 7.30
N ILE A 39 -3.34 15.03 7.79
CA ILE A 39 -3.32 16.32 8.50
C ILE A 39 -2.26 17.23 7.91
N ASP A 40 -2.40 18.52 8.14
CA ASP A 40 -1.36 19.50 7.89
C ASP A 40 -0.24 19.30 8.94
N ASP A 41 1.05 19.43 8.56
CA ASP A 41 2.17 19.28 9.51
C ASP A 41 2.27 20.53 10.38
N PRO A 42 1.94 20.48 11.69
CA PRO A 42 1.89 21.68 12.53
C PRO A 42 3.27 22.26 12.86
N ASP A 43 4.33 21.47 12.70
CA ASP A 43 5.66 21.84 13.14
C ASP A 43 6.52 22.49 12.04
N HIS A 44 6.11 22.44 10.77
CA HIS A 44 6.96 22.82 9.63
C HIS A 44 6.21 23.51 8.49
N SER A 45 5.19 24.31 8.79
CA SER A 45 4.38 25.02 7.77
C SER A 45 4.92 26.41 7.36
N GLU A 46 6.10 26.83 7.86
CA GLU A 46 6.58 28.18 7.59
C GLU A 46 7.20 28.36 6.19
N ASP A 47 7.79 27.31 5.60
CA ASP A 47 8.48 27.41 4.30
C ASP A 47 7.85 26.57 3.18
N GLU A 48 7.14 25.50 3.48
CA GLU A 48 6.47 24.61 2.51
C GLU A 48 5.22 24.02 3.15
N ASP A 49 4.13 23.93 2.39
CA ASP A 49 2.93 23.20 2.82
C ASP A 49 3.25 21.72 2.98
N ARG A 50 3.48 21.31 4.24
CA ARG A 50 3.77 19.92 4.59
C ARG A 50 2.56 19.22 5.17
N PHE A 51 2.45 17.96 4.84
CA PHE A 51 1.36 17.10 5.25
C PHE A 51 1.89 15.82 5.89
N LEU A 52 1.11 15.29 6.82
CA LEU A 52 1.34 14.00 7.45
C LEU A 52 0.23 13.04 7.06
N LEU A 53 0.60 11.91 6.48
CA LEU A 53 -0.32 10.83 6.14
C LEU A 53 -0.09 9.65 7.07
N LEU A 54 -1.11 9.30 7.87
CA LEU A 54 -1.14 8.13 8.75
C LEU A 54 -1.94 7.02 8.09
N GLY A 55 -1.34 5.85 7.88
CA GLY A 55 -2.03 4.71 7.29
C GLY A 55 -1.15 3.46 7.24
N TYR A 56 -1.69 2.40 6.65
CA TYR A 56 -1.02 1.11 6.55
C TYR A 56 -0.19 0.99 5.27
N SER A 57 1.05 0.53 5.43
CA SER A 57 1.93 0.17 4.32
C SER A 57 1.60 -1.22 3.76
N PHE A 58 2.22 -1.58 2.62
CA PHE A 58 2.11 -2.94 2.05
C PHE A 58 2.67 -4.05 2.96
N GLN A 59 3.46 -3.69 3.98
CA GLN A 59 3.94 -4.62 5.00
C GLN A 59 3.01 -4.69 6.23
N ALA A 60 1.77 -4.20 6.11
CA ALA A 60 0.79 -4.10 7.19
C ALA A 60 1.31 -3.32 8.42
N ARG A 61 2.27 -2.43 8.23
CA ARG A 61 2.79 -1.54 9.28
C ARG A 61 2.05 -0.21 9.24
N CYS A 62 1.59 0.28 10.40
CA CYS A 62 1.04 1.62 10.50
C CYS A 62 2.17 2.65 10.48
N LEU A 63 2.18 3.52 9.47
CA LEU A 63 3.23 4.51 9.26
C LEU A 63 2.67 5.93 9.29
N ILE A 64 3.51 6.87 9.74
CA ILE A 64 3.34 8.30 9.48
C ILE A 64 4.34 8.69 8.40
N VAL A 65 3.83 9.28 7.32
CA VAL A 65 4.61 9.75 6.17
C VAL A 65 4.49 11.26 6.04
N SER A 66 5.62 11.98 6.22
CA SER A 66 5.68 13.42 5.95
C SER A 66 6.00 13.65 4.48
N HIS A 67 5.24 14.51 3.82
CA HIS A 67 5.37 14.81 2.41
C HIS A 67 4.93 16.25 2.09
N CYS A 68 5.30 16.74 0.92
CA CYS A 68 4.80 18.00 0.35
C CYS A 68 4.45 17.81 -1.12
N TYR A 69 3.70 18.76 -1.67
CA TYR A 69 3.44 18.84 -3.10
C TYR A 69 4.54 19.58 -3.84
N ARG A 70 4.75 19.19 -5.08
CA ARG A 70 5.61 19.87 -6.07
C ARG A 70 4.91 19.90 -7.42
N GLU A 71 5.30 20.84 -8.28
CA GLU A 71 4.84 20.90 -9.68
C GLU A 71 3.31 20.83 -9.83
N SER A 72 2.62 21.84 -9.32
CA SER A 72 1.15 21.96 -9.44
C SER A 72 0.39 20.72 -8.95
N ASP A 73 0.80 20.17 -7.80
CA ASP A 73 0.17 19.05 -7.11
C ASP A 73 0.24 17.68 -7.83
N SER A 74 1.05 17.57 -8.89
CA SER A 74 1.23 16.32 -9.64
C SER A 74 2.35 15.43 -9.08
N VAL A 75 3.29 16.01 -8.31
CA VAL A 75 4.43 15.31 -7.71
C VAL A 75 4.34 15.36 -6.19
N ILE A 76 4.30 14.20 -5.56
CA ILE A 76 4.38 14.05 -4.10
C ILE A 76 5.85 13.81 -3.73
N ARG A 77 6.45 14.76 -2.99
CA ARG A 77 7.80 14.61 -2.46
C ARG A 77 7.77 14.04 -1.06
N LEU A 78 8.35 12.84 -0.88
CA LEU A 78 8.51 12.23 0.43
C LEU A 78 9.66 12.88 1.20
N ILE A 79 9.41 13.22 2.47
CA ILE A 79 10.35 13.91 3.34
C ILE A 79 10.86 12.96 4.44
N SER A 80 9.95 12.26 5.10
CA SER A 80 10.28 11.24 6.12
C SER A 80 9.16 10.22 6.27
N ALA A 81 9.49 9.03 6.76
CA ALA A 81 8.51 7.99 7.09
C ALA A 81 8.96 7.23 8.33
N ARG A 82 8.04 6.94 9.25
CA ARG A 82 8.31 6.20 10.48
C ARG A 82 7.10 5.39 10.92
N ARG A 83 7.31 4.39 11.75
CA ARG A 83 6.20 3.64 12.34
C ARG A 83 5.44 4.49 13.34
N TYR A 84 4.12 4.38 13.31
CA TYR A 84 3.25 4.98 14.32
C TYR A 84 3.30 4.14 15.60
N GLY A 85 3.42 4.80 16.77
CA GLY A 85 3.45 4.11 18.06
C GLY A 85 4.80 3.54 18.50
N GLU A 86 5.84 3.56 17.67
CA GLU A 86 7.21 3.26 18.14
C GLU A 86 7.73 4.42 19.01
N ARG A 87 7.67 4.24 20.32
CA ARG A 87 8.39 5.09 21.28
C ARG A 87 9.88 4.92 21.03
N ARG A 88 10.56 5.99 20.64
CA ARG A 88 12.02 5.98 20.52
C ARG A 88 12.64 5.70 21.89
N ARG A 89 13.42 4.64 21.96
CA ARG A 89 14.24 4.26 23.13
C ARG A 89 15.53 5.07 23.26
N SER A 90 15.66 6.26 22.73
CA SER A 90 16.86 7.06 22.95
C SER A 90 16.58 8.18 23.96
N VAL A 91 17.29 8.11 25.08
CA VAL A 91 17.22 9.03 26.24
C VAL A 91 17.57 10.49 25.87
N LEU A 92 18.14 10.75 24.69
CA LEU A 92 18.56 12.08 24.23
C LEU A 92 17.54 12.81 23.33
N GLU A 93 16.44 12.20 22.95
CA GLU A 93 15.37 12.82 22.14
C GLU A 93 14.08 13.07 22.93
N THR A 94 14.20 13.31 24.24
CA THR A 94 13.08 13.63 25.15
C THR A 94 12.49 15.03 24.93
N GLN A 95 12.97 15.80 23.97
CA GLN A 95 12.32 17.04 23.54
C GLN A 95 11.22 16.74 22.52
N MET A 96 10.05 16.41 23.07
CA MET A 96 8.70 16.77 22.63
C MET A 96 8.45 16.82 21.11
N ARG A 97 8.25 15.67 20.47
CA ARG A 97 7.26 15.64 19.40
C ARG A 97 5.95 15.16 20.04
N LYS A 98 5.03 16.11 20.24
CA LYS A 98 3.63 15.86 20.59
C LYS A 98 3.10 14.74 19.71
N ASP A 99 2.35 13.80 20.29
CA ASP A 99 1.55 12.88 19.49
C ASP A 99 0.66 13.75 18.58
N TYR A 100 0.74 13.53 17.26
CA TYR A 100 -0.04 14.31 16.32
C TYR A 100 -1.53 14.09 16.58
N ASP A 101 -2.29 15.18 16.65
CA ASP A 101 -3.74 15.12 16.80
C ASP A 101 -4.40 14.84 15.44
N PHE A 102 -4.86 13.62 15.25
CA PHE A 102 -5.60 13.20 14.05
C PHE A 102 -7.13 13.37 14.19
N SER A 103 -7.65 13.99 15.25
CA SER A 103 -9.08 14.20 15.45
C SER A 103 -9.71 15.02 14.32
N LYS A 104 -8.97 16.00 13.78
CA LYS A 104 -9.37 16.85 12.64
C LYS A 104 -8.86 16.35 11.30
N SER A 105 -8.41 15.09 11.21
CA SER A 105 -7.84 14.53 10.00
C SER A 105 -8.86 14.41 8.87
N ARG A 106 -8.39 14.60 7.64
CA ARG A 106 -9.15 14.35 6.40
C ARG A 106 -8.91 12.92 5.92
N LYS A 107 -9.87 12.35 5.19
CA LYS A 107 -9.65 11.07 4.49
C LYS A 107 -8.58 11.25 3.43
N ASN A 108 -7.84 10.18 3.16
CA ASN A 108 -6.79 10.15 2.14
C ASN A 108 -7.34 10.58 0.76
N PRO A 109 -6.93 11.72 0.22
CA PRO A 109 -7.40 12.19 -1.09
C PRO A 109 -6.70 11.47 -2.26
N TYR A 110 -5.53 10.86 -2.01
CA TYR A 110 -4.67 10.27 -3.04
C TYR A 110 -5.17 8.91 -3.52
N ALA A 111 -5.78 8.11 -2.64
CA ALA A 111 -6.19 6.75 -2.93
C ALA A 111 -7.12 6.66 -4.16
N LYS A 112 -8.04 7.60 -4.31
CA LYS A 112 -8.95 7.67 -5.48
C LYS A 112 -8.24 7.89 -6.81
N GLN A 113 -7.10 8.59 -6.79
CA GLN A 113 -6.32 8.88 -8.00
C GLN A 113 -5.34 7.74 -8.33
N LEU A 114 -4.88 7.02 -7.29
CA LEU A 114 -3.88 5.96 -7.39
C LEU A 114 -4.50 4.56 -7.58
N LYS A 115 -5.80 4.41 -7.35
CA LYS A 115 -6.53 3.15 -7.45
C LYS A 115 -7.64 3.23 -8.49
N ARG A 116 -7.91 2.10 -9.13
CA ARG A 116 -9.09 1.90 -9.96
C ARG A 116 -10.11 1.06 -9.19
N GLN A 117 -11.35 1.53 -9.10
CA GLN A 117 -12.43 0.75 -8.49
C GLN A 117 -12.80 -0.43 -9.39
N VAL A 118 -12.81 -1.63 -8.79
CA VAL A 118 -13.25 -2.87 -9.43
C VAL A 118 -14.19 -3.58 -8.49
N THR A 119 -15.33 -4.05 -9.00
CA THR A 119 -16.28 -4.85 -8.22
C THR A 119 -16.08 -6.31 -8.57
N ILE A 120 -15.77 -7.13 -7.56
CA ILE A 120 -15.62 -8.57 -7.67
C ILE A 120 -16.54 -9.26 -6.66
N ARG A 121 -17.01 -10.44 -7.00
CA ARG A 121 -17.72 -11.32 -6.06
C ARG A 121 -16.70 -12.31 -5.51
N LEU A 122 -16.63 -12.40 -4.19
CA LEU A 122 -15.77 -13.34 -3.48
C LEU A 122 -16.68 -14.37 -2.77
N ASP A 123 -16.21 -15.59 -2.63
CA ASP A 123 -16.90 -16.58 -1.80
C ASP A 123 -16.83 -16.24 -0.32
N THR A 124 -17.76 -16.79 0.45
CA THR A 124 -17.93 -16.47 1.89
C THR A 124 -16.69 -16.91 2.68
N LEU A 125 -16.11 -18.07 2.36
CA LEU A 125 -14.92 -18.58 3.05
C LEU A 125 -13.73 -17.63 2.91
N ALA A 126 -13.49 -17.12 1.70
CA ALA A 126 -12.43 -16.14 1.47
C ALA A 126 -12.67 -14.86 2.27
N ILE A 127 -13.92 -14.35 2.27
CA ILE A 127 -14.28 -13.15 3.02
C ILE A 127 -14.05 -13.35 4.53
N ASP A 128 -14.51 -14.47 5.08
CA ASP A 128 -14.41 -14.74 6.52
C ASP A 128 -12.96 -14.94 6.96
N TYR A 129 -12.16 -15.62 6.16
CA TYR A 129 -10.71 -15.74 6.37
C TYR A 129 -10.01 -14.37 6.47
N PHE A 130 -10.26 -13.49 5.49
CA PHE A 130 -9.65 -12.16 5.51
C PHE A 130 -10.19 -11.26 6.63
N LYS A 131 -11.46 -11.40 7.02
CA LYS A 131 -12.02 -10.67 8.17
C LYS A 131 -11.35 -11.06 9.48
N GLN A 132 -11.16 -12.37 9.72
CA GLN A 132 -10.50 -12.86 10.92
C GLN A 132 -9.07 -12.34 11.00
N MET A 133 -8.28 -12.50 9.96
CA MET A 133 -6.89 -12.02 9.90
C MET A 133 -6.80 -10.49 10.04
N ALA A 134 -7.73 -9.75 9.45
CA ALA A 134 -7.78 -8.29 9.54
C ALA A 134 -8.09 -7.80 10.96
N ALA A 135 -8.94 -8.52 11.70
CA ALA A 135 -9.23 -8.23 13.11
C ALA A 135 -7.97 -8.38 13.99
N GLU A 136 -7.15 -9.42 13.77
CA GLU A 136 -5.89 -9.63 14.48
C GLU A 136 -4.88 -8.49 14.19
N LEU A 137 -4.87 -7.98 12.96
CA LEU A 137 -3.96 -6.91 12.53
C LEU A 137 -4.49 -5.50 12.82
N GLY A 138 -5.74 -5.36 13.29
CA GLY A 138 -6.37 -4.08 13.57
C GLY A 138 -6.60 -3.20 12.32
N MET A 139 -6.82 -3.82 11.15
CA MET A 139 -7.02 -3.10 9.88
C MET A 139 -8.33 -3.52 9.16
N PRO A 140 -8.86 -2.68 8.24
CA PRO A 140 -10.00 -3.07 7.40
C PRO A 140 -9.66 -4.26 6.49
N TYR A 141 -10.54 -5.26 6.42
CA TYR A 141 -10.30 -6.48 5.62
C TYR A 141 -10.13 -6.20 4.12
N GLN A 142 -10.81 -5.18 3.58
CA GLN A 142 -10.62 -4.76 2.18
C GLN A 142 -9.18 -4.30 1.91
N ASN A 143 -8.56 -3.62 2.88
CA ASN A 143 -7.16 -3.22 2.77
C ASN A 143 -6.26 -4.45 2.76
N LEU A 144 -6.54 -5.43 3.63
CA LEU A 144 -5.75 -6.67 3.69
C LEU A 144 -5.86 -7.47 2.39
N ILE A 145 -7.07 -7.61 1.81
CA ILE A 145 -7.25 -8.24 0.49
C ILE A 145 -6.42 -7.51 -0.57
N ASN A 146 -6.49 -6.18 -0.62
CA ASN A 146 -5.72 -5.41 -1.59
C ASN A 146 -4.20 -5.55 -1.40
N LEU A 147 -3.73 -5.62 -0.14
CA LEU A 147 -2.32 -5.89 0.17
C LEU A 147 -1.89 -7.27 -0.33
N PHE A 148 -2.70 -8.30 -0.09
CA PHE A 148 -2.45 -9.66 -0.56
C PHE A 148 -2.37 -9.73 -2.09
N LEU A 149 -3.35 -9.15 -2.80
CA LEU A 149 -3.35 -9.11 -4.26
C LEU A 149 -2.15 -8.36 -4.82
N ARG A 150 -1.74 -7.26 -4.18
CA ARG A 150 -0.54 -6.51 -4.54
C ARG A 150 0.73 -7.34 -4.34
N ASP A 151 0.85 -8.05 -3.21
CA ASP A 151 1.96 -8.95 -2.94
C ASP A 151 2.06 -10.05 -4.02
N CYS A 152 0.94 -10.66 -4.38
CA CYS A 152 0.89 -11.63 -5.48
C CYS A 152 1.37 -11.03 -6.81
N ALA A 153 0.96 -9.81 -7.12
CA ALA A 153 1.36 -9.13 -8.36
C ALA A 153 2.85 -8.78 -8.38
N LEU A 154 3.40 -8.25 -7.27
CA LEU A 154 4.80 -7.87 -7.15
C LEU A 154 5.74 -9.08 -7.25
N HIS A 155 5.38 -10.19 -6.61
CA HIS A 155 6.18 -11.41 -6.59
C HIS A 155 5.80 -12.38 -7.73
N ARG A 156 4.92 -11.97 -8.65
CA ARG A 156 4.45 -12.79 -9.77
C ARG A 156 3.97 -14.17 -9.33
N ARG A 157 3.32 -14.24 -8.16
CA ARG A 157 2.76 -15.50 -7.65
C ARG A 157 1.64 -15.95 -8.57
N ARG A 158 1.66 -17.21 -8.93
CA ARG A 158 0.63 -17.84 -9.77
C ARG A 158 -0.09 -18.90 -8.95
N PRO A 159 -1.43 -19.03 -9.09
CA PRO A 159 -2.13 -20.16 -8.52
C PRO A 159 -1.67 -21.44 -9.21
N ILE A 160 -1.55 -22.53 -8.46
CA ILE A 160 -1.33 -23.87 -9.03
C ILE A 160 -2.70 -24.30 -9.57
N ILE A 161 -2.88 -24.22 -10.88
CA ILE A 161 -4.10 -24.65 -11.55
C ILE A 161 -3.73 -25.91 -12.35
N GLU A 162 -4.18 -27.07 -11.87
CA GLU A 162 -4.13 -28.31 -12.64
C GLU A 162 -5.37 -28.34 -13.55
N TRP A 163 -5.17 -28.10 -14.82
CA TRP A 163 -6.23 -28.30 -15.82
C TRP A 163 -6.30 -29.79 -16.14
N PRO A 164 -7.49 -30.45 -16.04
CA PRO A 164 -7.63 -31.78 -16.52
C PRO A 164 -7.20 -31.79 -18.00
N GLU A 165 -6.28 -32.68 -18.36
CA GLU A 165 -5.92 -32.89 -19.78
C GLU A 165 -7.20 -33.14 -20.54
N ARG A 166 -7.47 -32.33 -21.57
CA ARG A 166 -8.52 -32.68 -22.52
C ARG A 166 -8.11 -33.98 -23.18
N GLU A 167 -8.83 -35.08 -22.92
CA GLU A 167 -8.77 -36.27 -23.76
C GLU A 167 -9.01 -35.83 -25.17
N VAL A 168 -7.93 -35.69 -25.94
CA VAL A 168 -8.05 -35.52 -27.40
C VAL A 168 -8.56 -36.85 -27.89
N ASP A 169 -9.84 -36.90 -28.21
CA ASP A 169 -10.51 -38.07 -28.79
C ASP A 169 -9.75 -38.52 -30.05
N ARG A 170 -8.87 -39.51 -29.87
CA ARG A 170 -8.05 -40.10 -30.94
C ARG A 170 -8.84 -40.95 -31.89
N THR A 171 -10.17 -40.99 -31.74
CA THR A 171 -11.07 -41.78 -32.64
C THR A 171 -11.35 -41.12 -33.99
N ALA A 172 -11.03 -39.82 -34.15
CA ALA A 172 -11.26 -39.12 -35.42
C ALA A 172 -10.16 -39.33 -36.50
N ALA A 173 -8.99 -39.87 -36.12
CA ALA A 173 -7.86 -40.02 -37.05
C ALA A 173 -7.83 -41.39 -37.80
N SER A 174 -8.75 -42.31 -37.46
CA SER A 174 -8.74 -43.69 -38.07
C SER A 174 -9.67 -43.86 -39.28
N LEU A 175 -10.39 -42.82 -39.70
CA LEU A 175 -11.39 -42.93 -40.77
C LEU A 175 -10.98 -42.32 -42.13
N VAL A 176 -9.74 -41.82 -42.27
CA VAL A 176 -9.28 -41.23 -43.57
C VAL A 176 -8.30 -42.12 -44.34
N GLY A 177 -8.00 -43.35 -43.85
CA GLY A 177 -6.97 -44.26 -44.43
C GLY A 177 -7.48 -45.41 -45.27
N GLN A 178 -8.75 -45.50 -45.64
CA GLN A 178 -9.27 -46.58 -46.52
C GLN A 178 -10.11 -46.07 -47.65
N ARG A 179 -9.50 -45.45 -48.65
CA ARG A 179 -9.97 -45.36 -50.02
C ARG A 179 -8.84 -44.97 -50.95
N ALA A 180 -8.12 -45.95 -51.47
CA ALA A 180 -7.48 -45.95 -52.80
C ALA A 180 -7.03 -47.41 -53.07
#